data_90401e0bd66af280d5c4890f2c3a6232
#
_entry.id   90401e0bd66af280d5c4890f2c3a6232
#
_cell.length_a   1.000
_cell.length_b   1.000
_cell.length_c   1.000
_cell.angle_alpha   90.00
_cell.angle_beta   90.00
_cell.angle_gamma   90.00
#
_symmetry.space_group_name_H-M   'P 1'
#
loop_
_entity.id
_entity.type
_entity.pdbx_description
1 polymer ?
#
loop_
_entity_poly.entity_id
_entity_poly.type
_entity_poly.pdbx_seq_one_letter_code
_entity_poly.pdbx_strand_id
1 'polypeptide(L)'
;MTNKTNSYSATAESSNVYERRSRWANFKIAARKSPYTARFGFSVIAIYVFVAVFAPILAPYGEAEVFPNPYEPWSSTFIFGTDQIGRDVFSRMIYGTRNTVGIAVLTTILSFLIGGALGLAAAIDRRWLDQFLSRSVDVLMAIPSL
;
A
#
# COMPACT_ATOMS: atom_id res chain seq x y z
N MET A 1 -49.02 -37.11 -13.54
CA MET A 1 -47.54 -37.10 -13.52
C MET A 1 -47.00 -35.88 -14.27
N THR A 2 -47.23 -34.68 -13.81
CA THR A 2 -46.77 -33.45 -14.48
C THR A 2 -46.66 -32.31 -13.50
N ASN A 3 -45.66 -32.32 -12.58
CA ASN A 3 -45.36 -31.09 -11.81
C ASN A 3 -43.96 -31.07 -11.18
N LYS A 4 -42.96 -31.79 -11.73
CA LYS A 4 -41.59 -31.75 -11.22
C LYS A 4 -40.61 -30.93 -12.09
N THR A 5 -40.98 -30.61 -13.33
CA THR A 5 -40.11 -29.89 -14.25
C THR A 5 -40.11 -28.37 -14.05
N ASN A 6 -41.14 -27.79 -13.45
CA ASN A 6 -41.26 -26.35 -13.25
C ASN A 6 -40.51 -25.82 -12.00
N SER A 7 -40.17 -26.69 -11.06
CA SER A 7 -39.44 -26.25 -9.85
C SER A 7 -37.93 -26.10 -10.10
N TYR A 8 -37.35 -26.82 -11.05
CA TYR A 8 -35.95 -26.74 -11.38
C TYR A 8 -35.62 -25.53 -12.25
N SER A 9 -36.54 -25.11 -13.10
CA SER A 9 -36.33 -23.89 -13.92
C SER A 9 -36.41 -22.59 -13.08
N ALA A 10 -37.30 -22.55 -12.10
CA ALA A 10 -37.45 -21.38 -11.22
C ALA A 10 -36.23 -21.20 -10.28
N THR A 11 -35.60 -22.31 -9.84
CA THR A 11 -34.40 -22.25 -8.99
C THR A 11 -33.15 -21.88 -9.79
N ALA A 12 -33.04 -22.26 -11.06
CA ALA A 12 -31.94 -21.89 -11.95
C ALA A 12 -31.99 -20.42 -12.36
N GLU A 13 -33.20 -19.88 -12.52
CA GLU A 13 -33.41 -18.48 -12.92
C GLU A 13 -33.15 -17.50 -11.76
N SER A 14 -33.41 -17.91 -10.52
CA SER A 14 -33.13 -17.12 -9.33
C SER A 14 -31.63 -17.04 -9.00
N SER A 15 -30.83 -18.03 -9.36
CA SER A 15 -29.38 -18.03 -9.13
C SER A 15 -28.62 -17.05 -10.04
N ASN A 16 -29.15 -16.76 -11.23
CA ASN A 16 -28.50 -15.86 -12.19
C ASN A 16 -28.74 -14.36 -11.91
N VAL A 17 -29.66 -14.00 -11.03
CA VAL A 17 -29.98 -12.61 -10.68
C VAL A 17 -28.97 -12.02 -9.69
N TYR A 18 -28.23 -12.86 -8.94
CA TYR A 18 -27.30 -12.39 -7.91
C TYR A 18 -25.89 -12.04 -8.44
N GLU A 19 -25.52 -12.42 -9.67
CA GLU A 19 -24.13 -12.27 -10.14
C GLU A 19 -23.77 -10.94 -10.80
N ARG A 20 -24.70 -10.02 -11.01
CA ARG A 20 -24.42 -8.77 -11.71
C ARG A 20 -24.47 -7.52 -10.82
N ARG A 21 -24.18 -7.62 -9.55
CA ARG A 21 -23.89 -6.40 -8.77
C ARG A 21 -22.49 -5.90 -9.15
N SER A 22 -22.46 -4.81 -9.90
CA SER A 22 -21.24 -4.11 -10.31
C SER A 22 -20.21 -4.09 -9.16
N ARG A 23 -18.97 -4.51 -9.42
CA ARG A 23 -17.84 -4.47 -8.47
C ARG A 23 -17.73 -3.12 -7.76
N TRP A 24 -18.10 -2.05 -8.45
CA TRP A 24 -18.17 -0.69 -7.92
C TRP A 24 -19.25 -0.48 -6.86
N ALA A 25 -20.41 -1.11 -7.00
CA ALA A 25 -21.48 -1.03 -5.99
C ALA A 25 -21.07 -1.75 -4.70
N ASN A 26 -20.43 -2.91 -4.82
CA ASN A 26 -19.93 -3.67 -3.68
C ASN A 26 -18.79 -2.94 -2.96
N PHE A 27 -17.91 -2.24 -3.70
CA PHE A 27 -16.87 -1.41 -3.13
C PHE A 27 -17.46 -0.22 -2.33
N LYS A 28 -18.45 0.49 -2.88
CA LYS A 28 -19.14 1.57 -2.17
C LYS A 28 -19.86 1.09 -0.90
N ILE A 29 -20.48 -0.09 -0.95
CA ILE A 29 -21.16 -0.67 0.21
C ILE A 29 -20.15 -1.12 1.28
N ALA A 30 -19.03 -1.73 0.87
CA ALA A 30 -17.94 -2.12 1.75
C ALA A 30 -17.30 -0.89 2.42
N ALA A 31 -17.03 0.17 1.66
CA ALA A 31 -16.51 1.43 2.19
C ALA A 31 -17.47 2.10 3.19
N ARG A 32 -18.77 2.01 2.95
CA ARG A 32 -19.80 2.61 3.82
C ARG A 32 -20.05 1.80 5.11
N LYS A 33 -19.81 0.48 5.08
CA LYS A 33 -19.89 -0.42 6.24
C LYS A 33 -18.57 -0.59 6.98
N SER A 34 -17.49 0.04 6.50
CA SER A 34 -16.18 -0.02 7.16
C SER A 34 -16.22 0.62 8.54
N PRO A 35 -15.63 -0.02 9.56
CA PRO A 35 -15.49 0.56 10.90
C PRO A 35 -14.67 1.86 10.83
N TYR A 36 -14.90 2.73 11.80
CA TYR A 36 -14.23 4.05 11.86
C TYR A 36 -12.71 3.95 11.79
N THR A 37 -12.13 2.90 12.37
CA THR A 37 -10.69 2.62 12.33
C THR A 37 -10.16 2.41 10.90
N ALA A 38 -10.91 1.69 10.06
CA ALA A 38 -10.52 1.46 8.66
C ALA A 38 -10.61 2.75 7.83
N ARG A 39 -11.59 3.60 8.09
CA ARG A 39 -11.71 4.91 7.43
C ARG A 39 -10.55 5.82 7.81
N PHE A 40 -10.19 5.85 9.10
CA PHE A 40 -9.05 6.61 9.58
C PHE A 40 -7.75 6.15 8.91
N GLY A 41 -7.47 4.82 8.92
CA GLY A 41 -6.29 4.27 8.25
C GLY A 41 -6.24 4.57 6.76
N PHE A 42 -7.37 4.46 6.06
CA PHE A 42 -7.43 4.80 4.64
C PHE A 42 -7.18 6.31 4.39
N SER A 43 -7.72 7.18 5.26
CA SER A 43 -7.49 8.63 5.16
C SER A 43 -6.02 8.98 5.34
N VAL A 44 -5.33 8.35 6.31
CA VAL A 44 -3.90 8.56 6.52
C VAL A 44 -3.09 8.14 5.29
N ILE A 45 -3.35 6.95 4.74
CA ILE A 45 -2.67 6.48 3.53
C ILE A 45 -2.95 7.42 2.36
N ALA A 46 -4.19 7.85 2.18
CA ALA A 46 -4.57 8.77 1.11
C ALA A 46 -3.85 10.12 1.23
N ILE A 47 -3.69 10.67 2.44
CA ILE A 47 -2.92 11.89 2.69
C ILE A 47 -1.45 11.70 2.33
N TYR A 48 -0.82 10.58 2.75
CA TYR A 48 0.57 10.29 2.41
C TYR A 48 0.79 10.18 0.90
N VAL A 49 -0.08 9.46 0.20
CA VAL A 49 -0.02 9.33 -1.26
C VAL A 49 -0.23 10.69 -1.93
N PHE A 50 -1.19 11.48 -1.44
CA PHE A 50 -1.44 12.82 -1.95
C PHE A 50 -0.21 13.72 -1.81
N VAL A 51 0.39 13.78 -0.61
CA VAL A 51 1.61 14.55 -0.36
C VAL A 51 2.76 14.05 -1.24
N ALA A 52 2.93 12.74 -1.40
CA ALA A 52 4.00 12.18 -2.23
C ALA A 52 3.85 12.56 -3.71
N VAL A 53 2.63 12.56 -4.25
CA VAL A 53 2.36 12.91 -5.66
C VAL A 53 2.51 14.41 -5.89
N PHE A 54 1.99 15.21 -4.98
CA PHE A 54 1.97 16.68 -5.09
C PHE A 54 3.16 17.36 -4.41
N ALA A 55 4.18 16.61 -4.00
CA ALA A 55 5.36 17.15 -3.33
C ALA A 55 5.99 18.36 -4.04
N PRO A 56 6.18 18.38 -5.38
CA PRO A 56 6.77 19.55 -6.05
C PRO A 56 5.92 20.82 -6.01
N ILE A 57 4.63 20.69 -5.71
CA ILE A 57 3.69 21.81 -5.64
C ILE A 57 3.49 22.25 -4.19
N LEU A 58 3.56 21.29 -3.25
CA LEU A 58 3.36 21.55 -1.82
C LEU A 58 4.61 22.12 -1.14
N ALA A 59 5.80 21.74 -1.62
CA ALA A 59 7.06 22.20 -1.06
C ALA A 59 7.33 23.66 -1.47
N PRO A 60 7.58 24.56 -0.52
CA PRO A 60 7.91 25.95 -0.83
C PRO A 60 9.22 26.10 -1.60
N TYR A 61 10.19 25.23 -1.34
CA TYR A 61 11.55 25.26 -1.90
C TYR A 61 11.91 23.93 -2.53
N GLY A 62 12.92 23.93 -3.40
CA GLY A 62 13.45 22.72 -4.03
C GLY A 62 14.12 21.76 -3.03
N GLU A 63 14.06 20.46 -3.31
CA GLU A 63 14.65 19.41 -2.44
C GLU A 63 16.15 19.64 -2.15
N ALA A 64 16.89 20.11 -3.15
CA ALA A 64 18.34 20.34 -3.09
C ALA A 64 18.73 21.81 -2.93
N GLU A 65 17.77 22.70 -2.74
CA GLU A 65 18.03 24.12 -2.61
C GLU A 65 18.69 24.43 -1.28
N VAL A 66 19.81 25.16 -1.33
CA VAL A 66 20.68 25.46 -0.18
C VAL A 66 20.67 26.97 0.06
N PHE A 67 20.42 27.35 1.29
CA PHE A 67 20.45 28.76 1.74
C PHE A 67 21.74 29.06 2.50
N PRO A 68 22.17 30.34 2.56
CA PRO A 68 23.46 30.71 3.16
C PRO A 68 23.60 30.41 4.64
N ASN A 69 22.47 30.36 5.38
CA ASN A 69 22.46 30.20 6.83
C ASN A 69 22.06 28.78 7.24
N PRO A 70 23.01 27.92 7.63
CA PRO A 70 22.69 26.64 8.24
C PRO A 70 22.15 26.83 9.67
N TYR A 71 21.32 25.89 10.12
CA TYR A 71 20.70 25.89 11.46
C TYR A 71 19.87 27.15 11.77
N GLU A 72 19.32 27.80 10.75
CA GLU A 72 18.40 28.91 10.98
C GLU A 72 17.15 28.43 11.73
N PRO A 73 16.76 29.10 12.83
CA PRO A 73 15.59 28.70 13.59
C PRO A 73 14.30 28.89 12.78
N TRP A 74 13.21 28.33 13.28
CA TRP A 74 11.90 28.50 12.68
C TRP A 74 11.56 30.00 12.47
N SER A 75 11.02 30.30 11.32
CA SER A 75 10.65 31.65 10.91
C SER A 75 9.44 31.61 9.96
N SER A 76 8.92 32.77 9.59
CA SER A 76 7.89 32.87 8.54
C SER A 76 8.39 32.40 7.17
N THR A 77 9.70 32.40 6.94
CA THR A 77 10.34 31.95 5.70
C THR A 77 10.62 30.44 5.77
N PHE A 78 11.11 29.95 6.90
CA PHE A 78 11.43 28.53 7.11
C PHE A 78 10.59 27.97 8.27
N ILE A 79 9.50 27.27 7.96
CA ILE A 79 8.52 26.79 8.94
C ILE A 79 9.15 25.89 10.00
N PHE A 80 10.13 25.05 9.64
CA PHE A 80 10.88 24.19 10.54
C PHE A 80 12.38 24.51 10.58
N GLY A 81 12.74 25.71 10.10
CA GLY A 81 14.13 26.12 10.03
C GLY A 81 14.92 25.39 8.94
N THR A 82 16.24 25.58 8.96
CA THR A 82 17.17 24.99 8.00
C THR A 82 18.00 23.87 8.65
N ASP A 83 18.45 22.92 7.84
CA ASP A 83 19.32 21.82 8.28
C ASP A 83 20.81 22.28 8.37
N GLN A 84 21.69 21.34 8.70
CA GLN A 84 23.14 21.57 8.81
C GLN A 84 23.80 22.08 7.54
N ILE A 85 23.16 22.00 6.38
CA ILE A 85 23.66 22.42 5.08
C ILE A 85 22.91 23.66 4.58
N GLY A 86 21.94 24.15 5.36
CA GLY A 86 21.11 25.30 4.99
C GLY A 86 19.93 24.95 4.08
N ARG A 87 19.43 23.73 4.09
CA ARG A 87 18.22 23.35 3.32
C ARG A 87 16.98 23.45 4.18
N ASP A 88 15.85 23.86 3.60
CA ASP A 88 14.57 23.92 4.30
C ASP A 88 14.09 22.54 4.75
N VAL A 89 13.90 22.36 6.06
CA VAL A 89 13.51 21.10 6.68
C VAL A 89 12.09 20.71 6.26
N PHE A 90 11.16 21.68 6.15
CA PHE A 90 9.78 21.41 5.78
C PHE A 90 9.67 20.87 4.35
N SER A 91 10.34 21.50 3.39
CA SER A 91 10.40 21.01 2.01
C SER A 91 11.01 19.62 1.93
N ARG A 92 12.08 19.36 2.67
CA ARG A 92 12.71 18.04 2.74
C ARG A 92 11.79 16.95 3.32
N MET A 93 10.96 17.27 4.30
CA MET A 93 9.97 16.33 4.83
C MET A 93 8.94 15.95 3.76
N ILE A 94 8.48 16.92 2.98
CA ILE A 94 7.52 16.69 1.89
C ILE A 94 8.14 15.80 0.80
N TYR A 95 9.35 16.12 0.33
CA TYR A 95 10.06 15.31 -0.65
C TYR A 95 10.44 13.93 -0.10
N GLY A 96 10.82 13.84 1.17
CA GLY A 96 11.09 12.59 1.86
C GLY A 96 9.89 11.63 1.86
N THR A 97 8.69 12.17 1.96
CA THR A 97 7.45 11.38 1.84
C THR A 97 7.37 10.70 0.47
N ARG A 98 7.72 11.39 -0.62
CA ARG A 98 7.74 10.83 -1.97
C ARG A 98 8.72 9.67 -2.10
N ASN A 99 9.92 9.82 -1.58
CA ASN A 99 10.94 8.77 -1.59
C ASN A 99 10.50 7.56 -0.76
N THR A 100 9.96 7.79 0.44
CA THR A 100 9.48 6.72 1.32
C THR A 100 8.34 5.94 0.69
N VAL A 101 7.32 6.63 0.16
CA VAL A 101 6.19 5.98 -0.52
C VAL A 101 6.65 5.23 -1.77
N GLY A 102 7.56 5.83 -2.55
CA GLY A 102 8.11 5.19 -3.74
C GLY A 102 8.84 3.88 -3.42
N ILE A 103 9.73 3.90 -2.43
CA ILE A 103 10.44 2.70 -1.97
C ILE A 103 9.46 1.67 -1.41
N ALA A 104 8.49 2.08 -0.59
CA ALA A 104 7.50 1.18 -0.01
C ALA A 104 6.66 0.47 -1.08
N VAL A 105 6.22 1.18 -2.11
CA VAL A 105 5.46 0.60 -3.22
C VAL A 105 6.34 -0.37 -4.02
N LEU A 106 7.56 0.03 -4.36
CA LEU A 106 8.49 -0.80 -5.11
C LEU A 106 8.82 -2.10 -4.38
N THR A 107 9.18 -2.00 -3.10
CA THR A 107 9.50 -3.19 -2.28
C THR A 107 8.28 -4.09 -2.10
N THR A 108 7.10 -3.53 -1.92
CA THR A 108 5.86 -4.32 -1.82
C THR A 108 5.57 -5.09 -3.10
N ILE A 109 5.68 -4.43 -4.26
CA ILE A 109 5.48 -5.08 -5.57
C ILE A 109 6.50 -6.20 -5.76
N LEU A 110 7.78 -5.94 -5.52
CA LEU A 110 8.84 -6.94 -5.66
C LEU A 110 8.62 -8.13 -4.71
N SER A 111 8.31 -7.86 -3.45
CA SER A 111 8.03 -8.89 -2.44
C SER A 111 6.83 -9.74 -2.84
N PHE A 112 5.77 -9.11 -3.36
CA PHE A 112 4.57 -9.82 -3.78
C PHE A 112 4.81 -10.66 -5.03
N LEU A 113 5.56 -10.16 -6.00
CA LEU A 113 5.91 -10.89 -7.21
C LEU A 113 6.81 -12.08 -6.90
N ILE A 114 7.89 -11.85 -6.15
CA ILE A 114 8.87 -12.90 -5.82
C ILE A 114 8.25 -13.91 -4.85
N GLY A 115 7.69 -13.43 -3.74
CA GLY A 115 7.07 -14.29 -2.73
C GLY A 115 5.85 -15.05 -3.25
N GLY A 116 5.02 -14.39 -4.06
CA GLY A 116 3.89 -15.02 -4.72
C GLY A 116 4.30 -16.10 -5.73
N ALA A 117 5.30 -15.81 -6.56
CA ALA A 117 5.84 -16.78 -7.51
C ALA A 117 6.46 -17.98 -6.81
N LEU A 118 7.27 -17.75 -5.77
CA LEU A 118 7.89 -18.83 -4.98
C LEU A 118 6.84 -19.63 -4.22
N GLY A 119 5.85 -18.98 -3.60
CA GLY A 119 4.75 -19.64 -2.91
C GLY A 119 3.89 -20.48 -3.85
N LEU A 120 3.61 -19.99 -5.05
CA LEU A 120 2.87 -20.73 -6.06
C LEU A 120 3.69 -21.92 -6.57
N ALA A 121 4.99 -21.74 -6.82
CA ALA A 121 5.89 -22.82 -7.22
C ALA A 121 5.97 -23.92 -6.14
N ALA A 122 6.09 -23.54 -4.86
CA ALA A 122 6.09 -24.49 -3.75
C ALA A 122 4.75 -25.23 -3.61
N ALA A 123 3.64 -24.60 -3.92
CA ALA A 123 2.31 -25.21 -3.90
C ALA A 123 2.13 -26.29 -4.99
N ILE A 124 2.79 -26.09 -6.14
CA ILE A 124 2.74 -27.02 -7.28
C ILE A 124 3.71 -28.21 -7.05
N ASP A 125 4.95 -27.91 -6.65
CA ASP A 125 5.98 -28.92 -6.42
C ASP A 125 6.20 -29.15 -4.90
N ARG A 126 5.35 -29.97 -4.32
CA ARG A 126 5.22 -30.23 -2.88
C ARG A 126 6.41 -30.91 -2.23
N ARG A 127 7.38 -31.39 -2.99
CA ARG A 127 8.40 -32.34 -2.47
C ARG A 127 9.78 -31.71 -2.27
N TRP A 128 10.27 -30.95 -3.21
CA TRP A 128 11.63 -30.39 -3.20
C TRP A 128 11.66 -28.92 -2.87
N LEU A 129 10.83 -28.11 -3.52
CA LEU A 129 10.79 -26.67 -3.34
C LEU A 129 10.28 -26.29 -1.95
N ASP A 130 9.25 -26.97 -1.44
CA ASP A 130 8.69 -26.73 -0.11
C ASP A 130 9.72 -26.99 0.98
N GLN A 131 10.46 -28.10 0.90
CA GLN A 131 11.49 -28.45 1.87
C GLN A 131 12.71 -27.50 1.82
N PHE A 132 13.09 -27.03 0.63
CA PHE A 132 14.19 -26.10 0.47
C PHE A 132 13.81 -24.70 0.99
N LEU A 133 12.61 -24.21 0.64
CA LEU A 133 12.10 -22.93 1.10
C LEU A 133 11.92 -22.91 2.62
N SER A 134 11.31 -23.92 3.21
CA SER A 134 11.15 -24.02 4.66
C SER A 134 12.49 -23.98 5.40
N ARG A 135 13.47 -24.75 4.94
CA ARG A 135 14.81 -24.73 5.55
C ARG A 135 15.52 -23.39 5.39
N SER A 136 15.33 -22.73 4.24
CA SER A 136 15.92 -21.40 4.01
C SER A 136 15.32 -20.34 4.95
N VAL A 137 14.01 -20.40 5.17
CA VAL A 137 13.33 -19.51 6.13
C VAL A 137 13.77 -19.82 7.55
N ASP A 138 13.91 -21.09 7.94
CA ASP A 138 14.39 -21.47 9.27
C ASP A 138 15.81 -20.95 9.54
N VAL A 139 16.71 -21.03 8.54
CA VAL A 139 18.07 -20.47 8.63
C VAL A 139 18.05 -18.96 8.77
N LEU A 140 17.20 -18.27 8.01
CA LEU A 140 17.07 -16.81 8.08
C LEU A 140 16.50 -16.35 9.43
N MET A 141 15.55 -17.11 10.00
CA MET A 141 15.01 -16.83 11.33
C MET A 141 15.97 -17.21 12.47
N ALA A 142 16.91 -18.14 12.23
CA ALA A 142 17.93 -18.50 13.21
C ALA A 142 19.05 -17.46 13.38
N ILE A 143 19.16 -16.49 12.45
CA ILE A 143 20.06 -15.35 12.61
C ILE A 143 19.41 -14.39 13.63
N PRO A 144 19.96 -14.31 14.87
CA PRO A 144 19.42 -13.37 15.84
C PRO A 144 19.55 -11.96 15.25
N SER A 145 18.45 -11.22 15.25
CA SER A 145 18.48 -9.78 14.93
C SER A 145 19.35 -9.09 15.99
N LEU A 146 20.55 -8.74 15.60
CA LEU A 146 21.45 -7.87 16.36
C LEU A 146 20.88 -6.46 16.42
#